data_de13793553ec5348eb5da25a59e9281f
#
_entry.id   de13793553ec5348eb5da25a59e9281f
#
_cell.length_a   1.000
_cell.length_b   1.000
_cell.length_c   1.000
_cell.angle_alpha   90.00
_cell.angle_beta   90.00
_cell.angle_gamma   90.00
#
_symmetry.space_group_name_H-M   'P 1'
#
loop_
_entity.id
_entity.type
_entity.pdbx_description
1 polymer ?
#
loop_
_entity_poly.entity_id
_entity_poly.type
_entity_poly.pdbx_seq_one_letter_code
_entity_poly.pdbx_strand_id
1 'polypeptide(L)'
;MYEFADKQLAHLRRKIIRAFGKIPGLMSFDEANVMRSVRALYEELYETIVAAYILIAEKAYAKERGQNMGAMRDKWVEEMLVGYNPVTQYVFDNEFERKMYRCAESLIAATGNRRTQAERARNLLYAQVSEYAVQVTDAARKQAFADMHVEKARWVTQKDRKVCPICESRDGHVYLLNKVPAKPHPHCRCYIVRIQ
;
A
#
# COMPACT_ATOMS: atom_id res chain seq x y z
N MET A 1 -9.27 4.35 -12.64
CA MET A 1 -9.77 3.88 -11.34
C MET A 1 -8.86 4.33 -10.19
N TYR A 2 -7.57 4.02 -10.25
CA TYR A 2 -6.59 4.32 -9.19
C TYR A 2 -5.98 5.72 -9.26
N GLU A 3 -6.54 6.61 -10.07
CA GLU A 3 -5.97 7.95 -10.32
C GLU A 3 -5.71 8.77 -9.05
N PHE A 4 -6.65 8.72 -8.08
CA PHE A 4 -6.44 9.43 -6.82
C PHE A 4 -5.34 8.78 -5.98
N ALA A 5 -5.32 7.44 -5.91
CA ALA A 5 -4.25 6.71 -5.24
C ALA A 5 -2.89 7.02 -5.87
N ASP A 6 -2.81 7.06 -7.20
CA ASP A 6 -1.57 7.41 -7.93
C ASP A 6 -1.08 8.83 -7.60
N LYS A 7 -2.00 9.81 -7.47
CA LYS A 7 -1.66 11.18 -7.04
C LYS A 7 -1.11 11.20 -5.61
N GLN A 8 -1.75 10.47 -4.66
CA GLN A 8 -1.26 10.35 -3.29
C GLN A 8 0.10 9.64 -3.23
N LEU A 9 0.27 8.56 -4.00
CA LEU A 9 1.54 7.84 -4.11
C LEU A 9 2.66 8.70 -4.68
N ALA A 10 2.39 9.55 -5.66
CA ALA A 10 3.38 10.49 -6.19
C ALA A 10 3.82 11.52 -5.13
N HIS A 11 2.90 11.96 -4.27
CA HIS A 11 3.22 12.83 -3.14
C HIS A 11 4.05 12.11 -2.08
N LEU A 12 3.62 10.91 -1.67
CA LEU A 12 4.36 10.04 -0.74
C LEU A 12 5.77 9.74 -1.24
N ARG A 13 5.93 9.42 -2.52
CA ARG A 13 7.25 9.15 -3.11
C ARG A 13 8.20 10.32 -2.89
N ARG A 14 7.76 11.56 -3.09
CA ARG A 14 8.59 12.73 -2.85
C ARG A 14 8.97 12.89 -1.38
N LYS A 15 8.02 12.63 -0.46
CA LYS A 15 8.30 12.66 0.99
C LYS A 15 9.32 11.58 1.38
N ILE A 16 9.12 10.34 0.94
CA ILE A 16 10.04 9.22 1.19
C ILE A 16 11.44 9.53 0.64
N ILE A 17 11.55 10.03 -0.59
CA ILE A 17 12.85 10.41 -1.17
C ILE A 17 13.55 11.46 -0.32
N ARG A 18 12.84 12.51 0.11
CA ARG A 18 13.40 13.58 0.94
C ARG A 18 13.85 13.07 2.31
N ALA A 19 13.03 12.24 2.94
CA ALA A 19 13.32 11.66 4.26
C ALA A 19 14.59 10.80 4.21
N PHE A 20 14.68 9.87 3.25
CA PHE A 20 15.88 9.04 3.08
C PHE A 20 17.14 9.83 2.70
N GLY A 21 16.98 10.94 1.97
CA GLY A 21 18.09 11.84 1.64
C GLY A 21 18.65 12.63 2.84
N LYS A 22 17.93 12.65 3.96
CA LYS A 22 18.27 13.39 5.18
C LYS A 22 18.53 12.48 6.39
N ILE A 23 18.71 11.16 6.21
CA ILE A 23 18.89 10.24 7.34
C ILE A 23 20.04 10.78 8.23
N PRO A 24 19.76 11.22 9.45
CA PRO A 24 20.79 11.59 10.39
C PRO A 24 21.66 10.37 10.69
N GLY A 25 22.95 10.54 10.75
CA GLY A 25 23.85 9.42 11.05
C GLY A 25 24.13 8.46 9.88
N LEU A 26 23.70 8.76 8.64
CA LEU A 26 24.09 7.98 7.45
C LEU A 26 25.62 7.82 7.34
N MET A 27 26.37 8.82 7.81
CA MET A 27 27.82 8.83 7.89
C MET A 27 28.36 8.43 9.27
N SER A 28 27.50 8.12 10.24
CA SER A 28 27.90 7.69 11.58
C SER A 28 28.47 6.28 11.53
N PHE A 29 29.53 6.03 12.30
CA PHE A 29 30.06 4.68 12.56
C PHE A 29 29.47 4.08 13.85
N ASP A 30 28.70 4.85 14.61
CA ASP A 30 27.96 4.35 15.78
C ASP A 30 26.68 3.64 15.36
N GLU A 31 26.66 2.33 15.53
CA GLU A 31 25.53 1.45 15.17
C GLU A 31 24.23 1.86 15.89
N ALA A 32 24.35 2.21 17.18
CA ALA A 32 23.18 2.64 17.96
C ALA A 32 22.59 3.95 17.42
N ASN A 33 23.43 4.85 16.92
CA ASN A 33 22.98 6.08 16.29
C ASN A 33 22.30 5.82 14.94
N VAL A 34 22.84 4.91 14.12
CA VAL A 34 22.22 4.50 12.86
C VAL A 34 20.83 3.89 13.12
N MET A 35 20.75 2.96 14.09
CA MET A 35 19.47 2.31 14.45
C MET A 35 18.42 3.33 14.92
N ARG A 36 18.77 4.24 15.82
CA ARG A 36 17.86 5.30 16.29
C ARG A 36 17.39 6.19 15.15
N SER A 37 18.30 6.59 14.27
CA SER A 37 17.99 7.47 13.13
C SER A 37 17.05 6.81 12.12
N VAL A 38 17.26 5.53 11.83
CA VAL A 38 16.40 4.77 10.93
C VAL A 38 15.03 4.54 11.57
N ARG A 39 14.98 4.22 12.86
CA ARG A 39 13.70 4.07 13.58
C ARG A 39 12.89 5.35 13.53
N ALA A 40 13.44 6.49 13.89
CA ALA A 40 12.75 7.78 13.86
C ALA A 40 12.25 8.13 12.45
N LEU A 41 13.06 7.85 11.41
CA LEU A 41 12.66 8.01 10.02
C LEU A 41 11.42 7.17 9.65
N TYR A 42 11.42 5.89 10.04
CA TYR A 42 10.32 4.98 9.69
C TYR A 42 9.05 5.31 10.47
N GLU A 43 9.15 5.75 11.72
CA GLU A 43 8.01 6.23 12.52
C GLU A 43 7.35 7.45 11.87
N GLU A 44 8.14 8.47 11.47
CA GLU A 44 7.63 9.65 10.73
C GLU A 44 6.96 9.24 9.40
N LEU A 45 7.58 8.32 8.67
CA LEU A 45 7.04 7.83 7.40
C LEU A 45 5.77 7.00 7.58
N TYR A 46 5.67 6.19 8.64
CA TYR A 46 4.49 5.40 8.94
C TYR A 46 3.25 6.27 9.10
N GLU A 47 3.30 7.29 9.95
CA GLU A 47 2.19 8.24 10.13
C GLU A 47 1.77 8.90 8.80
N THR A 48 2.77 9.30 8.01
CA THR A 48 2.52 9.89 6.69
C THR A 48 1.85 8.91 5.71
N ILE A 49 2.23 7.64 5.75
CA ILE A 49 1.66 6.58 4.91
C ILE A 49 0.23 6.27 5.35
N VAL A 50 -0.01 6.12 6.65
CA VAL A 50 -1.35 5.88 7.21
C VAL A 50 -2.31 7.01 6.83
N ALA A 51 -1.89 8.27 7.00
CA ALA A 51 -2.69 9.43 6.60
C ALA A 51 -3.05 9.40 5.09
N ALA A 52 -2.12 8.98 4.23
CA ALA A 52 -2.40 8.84 2.81
C ALA A 52 -3.38 7.69 2.51
N TYR A 53 -3.28 6.57 3.23
CA TYR A 53 -4.21 5.44 3.07
C TYR A 53 -5.63 5.80 3.53
N ILE A 54 -5.76 6.58 4.60
CA ILE A 54 -7.05 7.12 5.06
C ILE A 54 -7.71 7.96 3.94
N LEU A 55 -6.96 8.86 3.32
CA LEU A 55 -7.47 9.66 2.20
C LEU A 55 -7.83 8.82 0.96
N ILE A 56 -7.02 7.80 0.66
CA ILE A 56 -7.26 6.88 -0.45
C ILE A 56 -8.53 6.06 -0.20
N ALA A 57 -8.68 5.50 0.99
CA ALA A 57 -9.86 4.72 1.39
C ALA A 57 -11.13 5.56 1.29
N GLU A 58 -11.12 6.75 1.88
CA GLU A 58 -12.25 7.68 1.85
C GLU A 58 -12.68 8.03 0.43
N LYS A 59 -11.72 8.40 -0.41
CA LYS A 59 -12.01 8.78 -1.80
C LYS A 59 -12.52 7.61 -2.63
N ALA A 60 -11.96 6.42 -2.42
CA ALA A 60 -12.39 5.21 -3.11
C ALA A 60 -13.82 4.80 -2.72
N TYR A 61 -14.12 4.86 -1.43
CA TYR A 61 -15.45 4.58 -0.89
C TYR A 61 -16.48 5.60 -1.37
N ALA A 62 -16.18 6.91 -1.22
CA ALA A 62 -17.09 7.99 -1.60
C ALA A 62 -17.40 8.00 -3.11
N LYS A 63 -16.44 7.59 -3.94
CA LYS A 63 -16.64 7.47 -5.38
C LYS A 63 -17.74 6.46 -5.75
N GLU A 64 -17.85 5.38 -4.99
CA GLU A 64 -18.83 4.32 -5.25
C GLU A 64 -20.17 4.61 -4.58
N ARG A 65 -20.16 5.12 -3.35
CA ARG A 65 -21.38 5.31 -2.54
C ARG A 65 -22.00 6.71 -2.67
N GLY A 66 -21.22 7.71 -3.09
CA GLY A 66 -21.67 9.10 -3.12
C GLY A 66 -21.58 9.84 -1.78
N GLN A 67 -21.12 9.17 -0.72
CA GLN A 67 -20.93 9.74 0.63
C GLN A 67 -19.67 9.18 1.29
N ASN A 68 -19.15 9.88 2.29
CA ASN A 68 -17.93 9.52 3.00
C ASN A 68 -18.12 8.34 3.96
N MET A 69 -17.03 7.66 4.34
CA MET A 69 -17.03 6.60 5.36
C MET A 69 -17.41 7.10 6.75
N GLY A 70 -17.20 8.37 7.03
CA GLY A 70 -17.46 8.97 8.34
C GLY A 70 -16.45 8.56 9.40
N ALA A 71 -16.89 8.51 10.67
CA ALA A 71 -16.04 8.26 11.84
C ALA A 71 -15.39 6.87 11.87
N MET A 72 -15.89 5.90 11.10
CA MET A 72 -15.33 4.53 11.04
C MET A 72 -14.06 4.44 10.21
N ARG A 73 -13.74 5.47 9.44
CA ARG A 73 -12.67 5.49 8.43
C ARG A 73 -11.29 5.13 8.99
N ASP A 74 -10.88 5.79 10.04
CA ASP A 74 -9.51 5.69 10.57
C ASP A 74 -9.30 4.29 11.16
N LYS A 75 -10.22 3.84 12.00
CA LYS A 75 -10.22 2.49 12.57
C LYS A 75 -10.22 1.40 11.49
N TRP A 76 -11.01 1.58 10.44
CA TRP A 76 -11.08 0.62 9.33
C TRP A 76 -9.72 0.49 8.61
N VAL A 77 -9.00 1.60 8.41
CA VAL A 77 -7.65 1.55 7.81
C VAL A 77 -6.65 0.89 8.76
N GLU A 78 -6.68 1.22 10.05
CA GLU A 78 -5.84 0.58 11.06
C GLU A 78 -6.05 -0.94 11.10
N GLU A 79 -7.30 -1.40 11.12
CA GLU A 79 -7.65 -2.83 11.07
C GLU A 79 -7.11 -3.51 9.79
N MET A 80 -7.11 -2.82 8.67
CA MET A 80 -6.50 -3.33 7.44
C MET A 80 -4.98 -3.50 7.56
N LEU A 81 -4.27 -2.59 8.19
CA LEU A 81 -2.80 -2.61 8.28
C LEU A 81 -2.30 -3.74 9.18
N VAL A 82 -3.04 -4.07 10.25
CA VAL A 82 -2.73 -5.19 11.15
C VAL A 82 -3.31 -6.53 10.66
N GLY A 83 -4.17 -6.51 9.65
CA GLY A 83 -4.78 -7.69 9.05
C GLY A 83 -3.86 -8.43 8.08
N TYR A 84 -3.97 -9.77 8.06
CA TYR A 84 -3.28 -10.57 7.04
C TYR A 84 -3.85 -10.30 5.64
N ASN A 85 -2.95 -9.99 4.70
CA ASN A 85 -3.32 -9.76 3.31
C ASN A 85 -2.98 -10.99 2.45
N PRO A 86 -3.98 -11.69 1.88
CA PRO A 86 -3.74 -12.89 1.09
C PRO A 86 -3.01 -12.65 -0.24
N VAL A 87 -3.01 -11.40 -0.75
CA VAL A 87 -2.33 -11.05 -2.01
C VAL A 87 -0.84 -10.89 -1.80
N THR A 88 -0.46 -10.16 -0.75
CA THR A 88 0.95 -9.91 -0.40
C THR A 88 1.52 -11.01 0.49
N GLN A 89 0.65 -11.84 1.11
CA GLN A 89 0.99 -12.93 2.03
C GLN A 89 1.71 -12.45 3.30
N TYR A 90 1.43 -11.22 3.76
CA TYR A 90 1.95 -10.69 5.01
C TYR A 90 0.98 -9.69 5.66
N VAL A 91 1.26 -9.32 6.90
CA VAL A 91 0.67 -8.20 7.62
C VAL A 91 1.50 -6.95 7.31
N PHE A 92 0.85 -5.84 6.93
CA PHE A 92 1.58 -4.64 6.49
C PHE A 92 2.53 -4.11 7.58
N ASP A 93 2.05 -3.98 8.82
CA ASP A 93 2.83 -3.44 9.93
C ASP A 93 4.07 -4.27 10.22
N ASN A 94 3.93 -5.61 10.27
CA ASN A 94 5.05 -6.51 10.49
C ASN A 94 6.10 -6.39 9.39
N GLU A 95 5.66 -6.29 8.14
CA GLU A 95 6.57 -6.15 6.99
C GLU A 95 7.24 -4.78 6.96
N PHE A 96 6.53 -3.73 7.36
CA PHE A 96 7.06 -2.39 7.48
C PHE A 96 8.18 -2.32 8.54
N GLU A 97 7.94 -2.88 9.72
CA GLU A 97 8.92 -2.99 10.78
C GLU A 97 10.14 -3.84 10.34
N ARG A 98 9.91 -4.97 9.71
CA ARG A 98 10.99 -5.81 9.16
C ARG A 98 11.86 -5.06 8.15
N LYS A 99 11.28 -4.21 7.30
CA LYS A 99 12.03 -3.37 6.36
C LYS A 99 12.86 -2.29 7.08
N MET A 100 12.33 -1.74 8.16
CA MET A 100 13.07 -0.80 9.03
C MET A 100 14.35 -1.45 9.56
N TYR A 101 14.24 -2.63 10.20
CA TYR A 101 15.41 -3.34 10.73
C TYR A 101 16.41 -3.68 9.63
N ARG A 102 15.96 -4.22 8.50
CA ARG A 102 16.85 -4.52 7.35
C ARG A 102 17.54 -3.29 6.78
N CYS A 103 16.88 -2.14 6.78
CA CYS A 103 17.51 -0.89 6.38
C CYS A 103 18.65 -0.54 7.31
N ALA A 104 18.43 -0.57 8.62
CA ALA A 104 19.46 -0.27 9.62
C ALA A 104 20.64 -1.25 9.54
N GLU A 105 20.38 -2.55 9.52
CA GLU A 105 21.39 -3.61 9.36
C GLU A 105 22.23 -3.41 8.09
N SER A 106 21.59 -3.11 6.96
CA SER A 106 22.28 -2.89 5.70
C SER A 106 23.17 -1.64 5.73
N LEU A 107 22.79 -0.61 6.47
CA LEU A 107 23.60 0.60 6.66
C LEU A 107 24.77 0.36 7.60
N ILE A 108 24.56 -0.41 8.68
CA ILE A 108 25.60 -0.78 9.65
C ILE A 108 26.66 -1.66 8.97
N ALA A 109 26.23 -2.71 8.26
CA ALA A 109 27.12 -3.64 7.58
C ALA A 109 27.82 -3.07 6.34
N ALA A 110 27.44 -1.87 5.87
CA ALA A 110 27.96 -1.31 4.63
C ALA A 110 29.44 -0.92 4.78
N THR A 111 30.32 -1.66 4.12
CA THR A 111 31.75 -1.34 3.95
C THR A 111 32.02 -0.36 2.79
N GLY A 112 30.99 -0.06 2.00
CA GLY A 112 31.04 0.79 0.80
C GLY A 112 30.04 1.95 0.87
N ASN A 113 29.38 2.22 -0.24
CA ASN A 113 28.48 3.37 -0.39
C ASN A 113 27.15 3.17 0.36
N ARG A 114 27.08 3.68 1.58
CA ARG A 114 25.84 3.68 2.41
C ARG A 114 24.66 4.36 1.73
N ARG A 115 24.92 5.36 0.90
CA ARG A 115 23.88 6.06 0.14
C ARG A 115 23.15 5.10 -0.80
N THR A 116 23.88 4.22 -1.49
CA THR A 116 23.29 3.20 -2.35
C THR A 116 22.41 2.23 -1.55
N GLN A 117 22.80 1.85 -0.34
CA GLN A 117 21.99 0.98 0.52
C GLN A 117 20.70 1.69 0.96
N ALA A 118 20.79 2.96 1.36
CA ALA A 118 19.62 3.77 1.68
C ALA A 118 18.65 3.90 0.49
N GLU A 119 19.18 4.08 -0.73
CA GLU A 119 18.36 4.15 -1.95
C GLU A 119 17.66 2.82 -2.26
N ARG A 120 18.31 1.69 -2.04
CA ARG A 120 17.69 0.36 -2.18
C ARG A 120 16.57 0.16 -1.16
N ALA A 121 16.82 0.47 0.11
CA ALA A 121 15.82 0.38 1.18
C ALA A 121 14.60 1.29 0.88
N ARG A 122 14.84 2.51 0.45
CA ARG A 122 13.81 3.46 0.00
C ARG A 122 12.94 2.88 -1.11
N ASN A 123 13.56 2.27 -2.12
CA ASN A 123 12.82 1.71 -3.26
C ASN A 123 11.97 0.51 -2.84
N LEU A 124 12.48 -0.35 -1.95
CA LEU A 124 11.75 -1.48 -1.39
C LEU A 124 10.56 -1.02 -0.52
N LEU A 125 10.74 0.02 0.28
CA LEU A 125 9.66 0.61 1.06
C LEU A 125 8.59 1.19 0.13
N TYR A 126 8.99 1.95 -0.89
CA TYR A 126 8.03 2.52 -1.84
C TYR A 126 7.24 1.46 -2.62
N ALA A 127 7.89 0.37 -3.02
CA ALA A 127 7.20 -0.76 -3.67
C ALA A 127 6.12 -1.35 -2.76
N GLN A 128 6.41 -1.58 -1.47
CA GLN A 128 5.44 -2.04 -0.48
C GLN A 128 4.27 -1.05 -0.33
N VAL A 129 4.58 0.23 -0.13
CA VAL A 129 3.58 1.28 0.07
C VAL A 129 2.66 1.41 -1.16
N SER A 130 3.21 1.35 -2.36
CA SER A 130 2.42 1.44 -3.58
C SER A 130 1.52 0.22 -3.81
N GLU A 131 2.00 -0.97 -3.47
CA GLU A 131 1.19 -2.18 -3.52
C GLU A 131 0.01 -2.09 -2.55
N TYR A 132 0.28 -1.69 -1.31
CA TYR A 132 -0.77 -1.63 -0.31
C TYR A 132 -1.82 -0.55 -0.59
N ALA A 133 -1.45 0.56 -1.23
CA ALA A 133 -2.40 1.57 -1.69
C ALA A 133 -3.45 1.01 -2.67
N VAL A 134 -3.05 0.06 -3.52
CA VAL A 134 -3.98 -0.67 -4.40
C VAL A 134 -4.95 -1.51 -3.56
N GLN A 135 -4.45 -2.23 -2.56
CA GLN A 135 -5.27 -3.06 -1.66
C GLN A 135 -6.28 -2.21 -0.88
N VAL A 136 -5.83 -1.08 -0.31
CA VAL A 136 -6.71 -0.13 0.39
C VAL A 136 -7.82 0.40 -0.52
N THR A 137 -7.47 0.76 -1.77
CA THR A 137 -8.45 1.23 -2.76
C THR A 137 -9.53 0.19 -3.03
N ASP A 138 -9.12 -1.05 -3.27
CA ASP A 138 -10.06 -2.13 -3.61
C ASP A 138 -10.92 -2.54 -2.43
N ALA A 139 -10.34 -2.62 -1.25
CA ALA A 139 -11.07 -2.96 -0.03
C ALA A 139 -12.11 -1.89 0.32
N ALA A 140 -11.75 -0.60 0.20
CA ALA A 140 -12.69 0.49 0.44
C ALA A 140 -13.87 0.49 -0.56
N ARG A 141 -13.60 0.16 -1.83
CA ARG A 141 -14.66 0.00 -2.84
C ARG A 141 -15.56 -1.19 -2.53
N LYS A 142 -14.96 -2.33 -2.15
CA LYS A 142 -15.71 -3.52 -1.76
C LYS A 142 -16.60 -3.25 -0.53
N GLN A 143 -16.09 -2.49 0.43
CA GLN A 143 -16.86 -2.03 1.59
C GLN A 143 -18.05 -1.15 1.15
N ALA A 144 -17.82 -0.18 0.26
CA ALA A 144 -18.91 0.64 -0.29
C ALA A 144 -19.99 -0.20 -0.98
N PHE A 145 -19.61 -1.24 -1.71
CA PHE A 145 -20.57 -2.17 -2.33
C PHE A 145 -21.34 -2.96 -1.29
N ALA A 146 -20.68 -3.44 -0.24
CA ALA A 146 -21.34 -4.15 0.85
C ALA A 146 -22.37 -3.26 1.57
N ASP A 147 -22.01 -2.01 1.86
CA ASP A 147 -22.89 -1.02 2.51
C ASP A 147 -24.07 -0.57 1.62
N MET A 148 -23.96 -0.78 0.33
CA MET A 148 -25.06 -0.58 -0.63
C MET A 148 -25.86 -1.86 -0.92
N HIS A 149 -25.59 -2.95 -0.17
CA HIS A 149 -26.23 -4.26 -0.37
C HIS A 149 -26.05 -4.83 -1.79
N VAL A 150 -24.92 -4.52 -2.44
CA VAL A 150 -24.60 -5.09 -3.75
C VAL A 150 -24.27 -6.57 -3.58
N GLU A 151 -25.05 -7.42 -4.24
CA GLU A 151 -24.86 -8.88 -4.14
C GLU A 151 -23.76 -9.40 -5.08
N LYS A 152 -23.61 -8.78 -6.25
CA LYS A 152 -22.72 -9.28 -7.32
C LYS A 152 -21.82 -8.19 -7.87
N ALA A 153 -20.61 -8.59 -8.22
CA ALA A 153 -19.64 -7.73 -8.88
C ALA A 153 -19.00 -8.43 -10.08
N ARG A 154 -18.65 -7.66 -11.10
CA ARG A 154 -17.94 -8.14 -12.29
C ARG A 154 -16.48 -7.80 -12.20
N TRP A 155 -15.62 -8.77 -12.50
CA TRP A 155 -14.18 -8.54 -12.66
C TRP A 155 -13.90 -7.80 -13.97
N VAL A 156 -13.04 -6.79 -13.92
CA VAL A 156 -12.65 -5.97 -15.09
C VAL A 156 -11.13 -5.84 -15.13
N THR A 157 -10.54 -6.17 -16.27
CA THR A 157 -9.10 -5.96 -16.50
C THR A 157 -8.81 -4.54 -16.98
N GLN A 158 -7.54 -4.11 -16.88
CA GLN A 158 -7.08 -2.82 -17.41
C GLN A 158 -7.00 -2.81 -18.94
N LYS A 159 -7.14 -3.97 -19.60
CA LYS A 159 -7.05 -4.13 -21.06
C LYS A 159 -5.74 -3.60 -21.65
N ASP A 160 -4.66 -3.67 -20.89
CA ASP A 160 -3.32 -3.31 -21.33
C ASP A 160 -2.43 -4.55 -21.50
N ARG A 161 -1.22 -4.37 -22.02
CA ARG A 161 -0.25 -5.47 -22.26
C ARG A 161 0.30 -6.11 -20.98
N LYS A 162 -0.07 -5.58 -19.80
CA LYS A 162 0.39 -6.06 -18.48
C LYS A 162 -0.64 -6.93 -17.77
N VAL A 163 -1.77 -7.19 -18.40
CA VAL A 163 -2.78 -8.11 -17.86
C VAL A 163 -2.20 -9.52 -17.84
N CYS A 164 -2.18 -10.14 -16.66
CA CYS A 164 -1.71 -11.52 -16.54
C CYS A 164 -2.78 -12.51 -17.02
N PRO A 165 -2.40 -13.74 -17.42
CA PRO A 165 -3.35 -14.75 -17.93
C PRO A 165 -4.48 -15.06 -16.95
N ILE A 166 -4.20 -15.06 -15.61
CA ILE A 166 -5.23 -15.29 -14.58
C ILE A 166 -6.26 -14.15 -14.57
N CYS A 167 -5.82 -12.89 -14.67
CA CYS A 167 -6.74 -11.76 -14.74
C CYS A 167 -7.52 -11.75 -16.07
N GLU A 168 -6.87 -12.10 -17.15
CA GLU A 168 -7.49 -12.21 -18.48
C GLU A 168 -8.62 -13.25 -18.48
N SER A 169 -8.39 -14.43 -17.90
CA SER A 169 -9.43 -15.46 -17.76
C SER A 169 -10.59 -15.05 -16.85
N ARG A 170 -10.40 -14.08 -15.97
CA ARG A 170 -11.44 -13.55 -15.09
C ARG A 170 -12.22 -12.37 -15.68
N ASP A 171 -11.73 -11.78 -16.76
CA ASP A 171 -12.36 -10.58 -17.34
C ASP A 171 -13.82 -10.84 -17.73
N GLY A 172 -14.70 -9.95 -17.28
CA GLY A 172 -16.14 -10.08 -17.50
C GLY A 172 -16.87 -11.06 -16.57
N HIS A 173 -16.16 -11.94 -15.84
CA HIS A 173 -16.81 -12.88 -14.93
C HIS A 173 -17.50 -12.17 -13.76
N VAL A 174 -18.67 -12.70 -13.39
CA VAL A 174 -19.52 -12.20 -12.30
C VAL A 174 -19.38 -13.11 -11.09
N TYR A 175 -19.13 -12.50 -9.94
CA TYR A 175 -18.99 -13.17 -8.66
C TYR A 175 -19.98 -12.61 -7.65
N LEU A 176 -20.42 -13.44 -6.69
CA LEU A 176 -20.99 -12.91 -5.46
C LEU A 176 -19.94 -12.03 -4.76
N LEU A 177 -20.33 -10.91 -4.19
CA LEU A 177 -19.40 -9.93 -3.61
C LEU A 177 -18.45 -10.55 -2.55
N ASN A 178 -18.97 -11.45 -1.72
CA ASN A 178 -18.19 -12.17 -0.70
C ASN A 178 -17.31 -13.30 -1.28
N LYS A 179 -17.51 -13.69 -2.54
CA LYS A 179 -16.75 -14.73 -3.24
C LYS A 179 -15.84 -14.17 -4.34
N VAL A 180 -15.69 -12.85 -4.43
CA VAL A 180 -14.74 -12.24 -5.36
C VAL A 180 -13.33 -12.76 -5.01
N PRO A 181 -12.62 -13.38 -5.97
CA PRO A 181 -11.30 -13.91 -5.72
C PRO A 181 -10.30 -12.80 -5.39
N ALA A 182 -9.30 -13.12 -4.57
CA ALA A 182 -8.17 -12.23 -4.33
C ALA A 182 -7.41 -11.96 -5.64
N LYS A 183 -6.71 -10.84 -5.70
CA LYS A 183 -5.81 -10.55 -6.80
C LYS A 183 -4.72 -11.60 -6.89
N PRO A 184 -4.33 -12.05 -8.10
CA PRO A 184 -3.42 -13.19 -8.26
C PRO A 184 -1.96 -12.85 -7.95
N HIS A 185 -1.60 -11.59 -7.90
CA HIS A 185 -0.22 -11.13 -7.67
C HIS A 185 -0.18 -9.67 -7.18
N PRO A 186 0.90 -9.25 -6.52
CA PRO A 186 1.15 -7.85 -6.18
C PRO A 186 1.08 -6.92 -7.40
N HIS A 187 0.73 -5.67 -7.16
CA HIS A 187 0.55 -4.62 -8.18
C HIS A 187 -0.49 -4.93 -9.28
N CYS A 188 -1.36 -5.91 -9.07
CA CYS A 188 -2.48 -6.16 -9.97
C CYS A 188 -3.47 -4.99 -9.92
N ARG A 189 -3.72 -4.35 -11.06
CA ARG A 189 -4.61 -3.19 -11.18
C ARG A 189 -5.98 -3.54 -11.79
N CYS A 190 -6.29 -4.81 -11.99
CA CYS A 190 -7.64 -5.25 -12.32
C CYS A 190 -8.58 -4.97 -11.15
N TYR A 191 -9.86 -4.79 -11.39
CA TYR A 191 -10.80 -4.29 -10.39
C TYR A 191 -12.18 -4.91 -10.57
N ILE A 192 -13.06 -4.68 -9.60
CA ILE A 192 -14.45 -5.09 -9.69
C ILE A 192 -15.36 -3.88 -9.94
N VAL A 193 -16.46 -4.10 -10.64
CA VAL A 193 -17.55 -3.14 -10.78
C VAL A 193 -18.85 -3.79 -10.28
N ARG A 194 -19.69 -3.00 -9.62
CA ARG A 194 -21.01 -3.49 -9.19
C ARG A 194 -21.89 -3.81 -10.39
N ILE A 195 -22.73 -4.82 -10.22
CA ILE A 195 -23.84 -5.13 -11.13
C ILE A 195 -25.12 -4.69 -10.44
N GLN A 196 -25.94 -3.96 -11.14
CA GLN A 196 -27.28 -3.59 -10.70
C GLN A 196 -28.20 -4.81 -10.74
#